data_b4fa696d9f5e84e78c52511d1438a938
#
_entry.id   b4fa696d9f5e84e78c52511d1438a938
#
_cell.length_a   1.000
_cell.length_b   1.000
_cell.length_c   1.000
_cell.angle_alpha   90.00
_cell.angle_beta   90.00
_cell.angle_gamma   90.00
#
_symmetry.space_group_name_H-M   'P 1'
#
loop_
_entity.id
_entity.type
_entity.pdbx_description
1 polymer ?
#
loop_
_entity_poly.entity_id
_entity_poly.type
_entity_poly.pdbx_seq_one_letter_code
_entity_poly.pdbx_strand_id
1 'polypeptide(L)'
;MLDVFLHVNHAVYLNLFEEARWQFITDNGYGLARIQATQKGPIILDAHLQYRAELAAREKIHVESLIYPYAHKVGRLEQNLYKGNGVLSCKAEFLFGFFDMQARKLLAPTSEWLGALGLPPN
;
A
#
# COMPACT_ATOMS: atom_id res chain seq x y z
N MET A 1 -18.82 0.73 -1.49
CA MET A 1 -19.41 1.32 -0.26
C MET A 1 -19.48 2.83 -0.42
N LEU A 2 -20.63 3.40 -0.16
CA LEU A 2 -20.89 4.83 -0.37
C LEU A 2 -21.42 5.45 0.91
N ASP A 3 -21.18 6.75 1.06
CA ASP A 3 -21.84 7.53 2.10
C ASP A 3 -23.25 7.96 1.68
N VAL A 4 -23.92 8.74 2.51
CA VAL A 4 -25.31 9.17 2.26
C VAL A 4 -25.46 10.05 1.01
N PHE A 5 -24.37 10.58 0.47
CA PHE A 5 -24.35 11.41 -0.73
C PHE A 5 -23.96 10.62 -1.99
N LEU A 6 -23.90 9.29 -1.91
CA LEU A 6 -23.55 8.40 -3.02
C LEU A 6 -22.09 8.56 -3.50
N HIS A 7 -21.22 9.08 -2.65
CA HIS A 7 -19.79 9.17 -2.90
C HIS A 7 -19.05 8.10 -2.14
N VAL A 8 -17.88 7.71 -2.64
CA VAL A 8 -16.99 6.78 -1.94
C VAL A 8 -16.47 7.47 -0.68
N ASN A 9 -16.71 6.88 0.48
CA ASN A 9 -16.25 7.46 1.74
C ASN A 9 -14.75 7.21 1.96
N HIS A 10 -14.18 7.91 2.96
CA HIS A 10 -12.74 7.92 3.20
C HIS A 10 -12.17 6.55 3.56
N ALA A 11 -12.94 5.71 4.27
CA ALA A 11 -12.49 4.36 4.64
C ALA A 11 -12.32 3.48 3.41
N VAL A 12 -13.13 3.66 2.37
CA VAL A 12 -13.03 2.87 1.14
C VAL A 12 -11.75 3.22 0.37
N TYR A 13 -11.32 4.49 0.39
CA TYR A 13 -10.03 4.86 -0.22
C TYR A 13 -8.88 4.08 0.40
N LEU A 14 -8.84 3.99 1.74
CA LEU A 14 -7.81 3.21 2.43
C LEU A 14 -7.86 1.75 2.01
N ASN A 15 -9.05 1.16 1.90
CA ASN A 15 -9.20 -0.23 1.47
C ASN A 15 -8.73 -0.45 0.03
N LEU A 16 -9.02 0.48 -0.87
CA LEU A 16 -8.58 0.38 -2.26
C LEU A 16 -7.05 0.43 -2.36
N PHE A 17 -6.41 1.31 -1.62
CA PHE A 17 -4.95 1.37 -1.57
C PHE A 17 -4.37 0.09 -0.96
N GLU A 18 -4.97 -0.45 0.09
CA GLU A 18 -4.53 -1.69 0.72
C GLU A 18 -4.63 -2.86 -0.25
N GLU A 19 -5.75 -3.01 -0.97
CA GLU A 19 -5.92 -4.05 -1.97
C GLU A 19 -4.83 -3.98 -3.04
N ALA A 20 -4.50 -2.78 -3.51
CA ALA A 20 -3.45 -2.59 -4.50
C ALA A 20 -2.09 -3.02 -3.95
N ARG A 21 -1.79 -2.71 -2.69
CA ARG A 21 -0.54 -3.13 -2.03
C ARG A 21 -0.46 -4.66 -1.91
N TRP A 22 -1.53 -5.30 -1.45
CA TRP A 22 -1.58 -6.76 -1.33
C TRP A 22 -1.38 -7.44 -2.68
N GLN A 23 -2.04 -6.94 -3.72
CA GLN A 23 -1.88 -7.47 -5.07
C GLN A 23 -0.43 -7.38 -5.53
N PHE A 24 0.20 -6.23 -5.30
CA PHE A 24 1.57 -5.97 -5.70
C PHE A 24 2.55 -6.96 -5.05
N ILE A 25 2.52 -7.11 -3.72
CA ILE A 25 3.45 -8.00 -3.03
C ILE A 25 3.13 -9.48 -3.29
N THR A 26 1.86 -9.83 -3.47
CA THR A 26 1.45 -11.19 -3.81
C THR A 26 2.00 -11.57 -5.17
N ASP A 27 1.86 -10.71 -6.17
CA ASP A 27 2.37 -10.94 -7.52
C ASP A 27 3.90 -11.09 -7.54
N ASN A 28 4.58 -10.45 -6.60
CA ASN A 28 6.03 -10.48 -6.49
C ASN A 28 6.56 -11.54 -5.51
N GLY A 29 5.70 -12.45 -5.05
CA GLY A 29 6.13 -13.62 -4.29
C GLY A 29 6.16 -13.42 -2.76
N TYR A 30 5.61 -12.32 -2.24
CA TYR A 30 5.56 -12.10 -0.80
C TYR A 30 4.13 -11.84 -0.32
N GLY A 31 3.22 -12.73 -0.70
CA GLY A 31 1.82 -12.65 -0.27
C GLY A 31 1.59 -13.29 1.10
N LEU A 32 0.32 -13.52 1.43
CA LEU A 32 -0.09 -14.01 2.75
C LEU A 32 0.59 -15.33 3.12
N ALA A 33 0.72 -16.26 2.17
CA ALA A 33 1.35 -17.56 2.46
C ALA A 33 2.81 -17.40 2.92
N ARG A 34 3.55 -16.48 2.28
CA ARG A 34 4.93 -16.22 2.65
C ARG A 34 5.03 -15.51 3.99
N ILE A 35 4.13 -14.58 4.27
CA ILE A 35 4.06 -13.90 5.56
C ILE A 35 3.77 -14.90 6.68
N GLN A 36 2.84 -15.82 6.47
CA GLN A 36 2.54 -16.87 7.45
C GLN A 36 3.72 -17.81 7.67
N ALA A 37 4.44 -18.16 6.61
CA ALA A 37 5.60 -19.03 6.71
C ALA A 37 6.78 -18.38 7.45
N THR A 38 7.03 -17.10 7.21
CA THR A 38 8.16 -16.39 7.81
C THR A 38 7.82 -15.70 9.13
N GLN A 39 6.55 -15.44 9.40
CA GLN A 39 6.07 -14.62 10.51
C GLN A 39 6.63 -13.20 10.45
N LYS A 40 6.93 -12.71 9.24
CA LYS A 40 7.46 -11.37 8.97
C LYS A 40 6.69 -10.77 7.82
N GLY A 41 6.30 -9.52 7.94
CA GLY A 41 5.54 -8.85 6.91
C GLY A 41 5.46 -7.35 7.09
N PRO A 42 4.80 -6.67 6.15
CA PRO A 42 4.70 -5.22 6.19
C PRO A 42 3.74 -4.73 7.27
N ILE A 43 4.07 -3.57 7.82
CA ILE A 43 3.18 -2.84 8.72
C ILE A 43 3.18 -1.37 8.29
N ILE A 44 2.00 -0.75 8.26
CA ILE A 44 1.88 0.67 7.99
C ILE A 44 2.15 1.43 9.28
N LEU A 45 3.08 2.38 9.20
CA LEU A 45 3.49 3.19 10.33
C LEU A 45 2.84 4.58 10.32
N ASP A 46 2.55 5.11 9.13
CA ASP A 46 1.96 6.42 8.96
C ASP A 46 1.24 6.49 7.63
N ALA A 47 0.17 7.27 7.56
CA ALA A 47 -0.61 7.42 6.35
C ALA A 47 -1.08 8.87 6.21
N HIS A 48 -0.86 9.45 5.03
CA HIS A 48 -1.33 10.79 4.70
C HIS A 48 -2.04 10.76 3.36
N LEU A 49 -3.33 11.14 3.36
CA LEU A 49 -4.16 11.13 2.16
C LEU A 49 -4.63 12.53 1.83
N GLN A 50 -4.64 12.84 0.53
CA GLN A 50 -5.22 14.07 0.01
C GLN A 50 -6.32 13.72 -0.97
N TYR A 51 -7.53 14.12 -0.67
CA TYR A 51 -8.71 13.88 -1.50
C TYR A 51 -8.88 15.04 -2.48
N ARG A 52 -8.83 14.75 -3.77
CA ARG A 52 -8.80 15.78 -4.81
C ARG A 52 -10.02 15.80 -5.70
N ALA A 53 -10.65 14.64 -5.94
CA ALA A 53 -11.84 14.53 -6.76
C ALA A 53 -12.68 13.37 -6.25
N GLU A 54 -14.00 13.53 -6.31
CA GLU A 54 -14.93 12.52 -5.83
C GLU A 54 -14.96 11.31 -6.76
N LEU A 55 -15.14 10.11 -6.16
CA LEU A 55 -15.44 8.89 -6.88
C LEU A 55 -16.94 8.60 -6.79
N ALA A 56 -17.54 8.27 -7.93
CA ALA A 56 -18.89 7.79 -7.99
C ALA A 56 -18.94 6.28 -7.77
N ALA A 57 -20.14 5.75 -7.46
CA ALA A 57 -20.35 4.32 -7.36
C ALA A 57 -20.00 3.63 -8.68
N ARG A 58 -19.34 2.47 -8.62
CA ARG A 58 -19.01 1.61 -9.77
C ARG A 58 -18.14 2.31 -10.82
N GLU A 59 -17.49 3.40 -10.45
CA GLU A 59 -16.55 4.06 -11.33
C GLU A 59 -15.31 3.20 -11.49
N LYS A 60 -14.79 3.09 -12.70
CA LYS A 60 -13.53 2.41 -12.94
C LYS A 60 -12.40 3.25 -12.36
N ILE A 61 -11.47 2.58 -11.70
CA ILE A 61 -10.32 3.25 -11.07
C ILE A 61 -9.02 2.59 -11.51
N HIS A 62 -7.95 3.34 -11.35
CA HIS A 62 -6.60 2.88 -11.58
C HIS A 62 -5.72 3.37 -10.44
N VAL A 63 -4.94 2.48 -9.84
CA VAL A 63 -4.01 2.82 -8.75
C VAL A 63 -2.59 2.62 -9.25
N GLU A 64 -1.77 3.66 -9.11
CA GLU A 64 -0.34 3.57 -9.36
C GLU A 64 0.41 3.66 -8.05
N SER A 65 1.43 2.82 -7.90
CA SER A 65 2.24 2.75 -6.69
C SER A 65 3.70 3.02 -7.02
N LEU A 66 4.33 3.88 -6.23
CA LEU A 66 5.75 4.19 -6.36
C LEU A 66 6.41 3.92 -5.00
N ILE A 67 7.39 3.02 -4.99
CA ILE A 67 8.09 2.64 -3.77
C ILE A 67 9.47 3.25 -3.80
N TYR A 68 9.79 4.00 -2.73
CA TYR A 68 11.08 4.68 -2.58
C TYR A 68 12.06 3.76 -1.85
N PRO A 69 13.38 3.98 -2.02
CA PRO A 69 14.37 3.23 -1.25
C PRO A 69 14.17 3.37 0.26
N TYR A 70 14.50 2.31 0.99
CA TYR A 70 14.43 2.32 2.45
C TYR A 70 15.41 3.32 3.05
N ALA A 71 14.97 3.95 4.14
CA ALA A 71 15.83 4.69 5.06
C ALA A 71 15.86 3.89 6.37
N HIS A 72 16.93 3.15 6.60
CA HIS A 72 17.07 2.23 7.74
C HIS A 72 15.96 1.17 7.76
N LYS A 73 15.06 1.24 8.73
CA LYS A 73 13.95 0.29 8.89
C LYS A 73 12.63 0.82 8.37
N VAL A 74 12.62 1.98 7.74
CA VAL A 74 11.39 2.62 7.27
C VAL A 74 11.41 2.76 5.76
N GLY A 75 10.37 2.24 5.13
CA GLY A 75 10.10 2.41 3.72
C GLY A 75 9.07 3.50 3.49
N ARG A 76 9.10 4.08 2.29
CA ARG A 76 8.13 5.09 1.88
C ARG A 76 7.47 4.67 0.58
N LEU A 77 6.17 4.86 0.51
CA LEU A 77 5.34 4.47 -0.61
C LEU A 77 4.39 5.62 -0.96
N GLU A 78 4.31 5.94 -2.24
CA GLU A 78 3.27 6.82 -2.75
C GLU A 78 2.29 6.02 -3.58
N GLN A 79 1.00 6.22 -3.34
CA GLN A 79 -0.05 5.62 -4.15
C GLN A 79 -1.00 6.70 -4.65
N ASN A 80 -1.31 6.65 -5.94
CA ASN A 80 -2.22 7.60 -6.57
C ASN A 80 -3.39 6.84 -7.17
N LEU A 81 -4.60 7.27 -6.84
CA LEU A 81 -5.82 6.67 -7.34
C LEU A 81 -6.44 7.61 -8.37
N TYR A 82 -6.58 7.10 -9.59
CA TYR A 82 -7.13 7.85 -10.72
C TYR A 82 -8.53 7.36 -11.05
N LYS A 83 -9.38 8.30 -11.44
CA LYS A 83 -10.69 8.00 -12.01
C LYS A 83 -10.52 7.42 -13.42
N GLY A 84 -11.57 6.79 -13.94
CA GLY A 84 -11.56 6.23 -15.29
C GLY A 84 -11.23 7.23 -16.37
N ASN A 85 -11.48 8.52 -16.15
CA ASN A 85 -11.15 9.59 -17.09
C ASN A 85 -9.72 10.15 -16.92
N GLY A 86 -8.91 9.53 -16.04
CA GLY A 86 -7.53 9.95 -15.80
C GLY A 86 -7.34 11.05 -14.76
N VAL A 87 -8.40 11.54 -14.17
CA VAL A 87 -8.30 12.59 -13.13
C VAL A 87 -7.85 11.96 -11.81
N LEU A 88 -6.89 12.59 -11.15
CA LEU A 88 -6.40 12.16 -9.83
C LEU A 88 -7.51 12.38 -8.79
N SER A 89 -7.96 11.29 -8.19
CA SER A 89 -9.00 11.32 -7.16
C SER A 89 -8.41 11.43 -5.77
N CYS A 90 -7.36 10.66 -5.49
CA CYS A 90 -6.73 10.66 -4.17
C CYS A 90 -5.24 10.38 -4.29
N LYS A 91 -4.44 11.16 -3.60
CA LYS A 91 -3.01 10.94 -3.45
C LYS A 91 -2.72 10.49 -2.04
N ALA A 92 -1.95 9.42 -1.89
CA ALA A 92 -1.61 8.87 -0.59
C ALA A 92 -0.10 8.69 -0.44
N GLU A 93 0.41 9.00 0.74
CA GLU A 93 1.76 8.68 1.14
C GLU A 93 1.71 7.81 2.38
N PHE A 94 2.48 6.72 2.36
CA PHE A 94 2.56 5.79 3.48
C PHE A 94 4.01 5.62 3.90
N LEU A 95 4.24 5.59 5.19
CA LEU A 95 5.45 5.03 5.75
C LEU A 95 5.15 3.61 6.22
N PHE A 96 6.05 2.68 5.94
CA PHE A 96 5.86 1.30 6.31
C PHE A 96 7.17 0.70 6.79
N GLY A 97 7.06 -0.42 7.48
CA GLY A 97 8.21 -1.17 7.95
C GLY A 97 8.02 -2.66 7.71
N PHE A 98 9.08 -3.41 7.93
CA PHE A 98 9.06 -4.86 7.90
C PHE A 98 9.08 -5.35 9.33
N PHE A 99 8.04 -6.10 9.73
CA PHE A 99 7.75 -6.39 11.12
C PHE A 99 7.89 -7.87 11.42
N ASP A 100 8.57 -8.19 12.52
CA ASP A 100 8.66 -9.55 13.05
C ASP A 100 7.48 -9.78 14.01
N MET A 101 6.56 -10.64 13.61
CA MET A 101 5.31 -10.89 14.38
C MET A 101 5.57 -11.68 15.66
N GLN A 102 6.64 -12.46 15.71
CA GLN A 102 7.00 -13.22 16.91
C GLN A 102 7.74 -12.35 17.92
N ALA A 103 8.79 -11.67 17.48
CA ALA A 103 9.57 -10.78 18.34
C ALA A 103 8.87 -9.45 18.61
N ARG A 104 7.83 -9.12 17.85
CA ARG A 104 7.04 -7.89 17.98
C ARG A 104 7.91 -6.64 17.83
N LYS A 105 8.76 -6.62 16.83
CA LYS A 105 9.65 -5.49 16.56
C LYS A 105 9.86 -5.26 15.07
N LEU A 106 10.24 -4.04 14.75
CA LEU A 106 10.57 -3.61 13.41
C LEU A 106 11.94 -4.16 13.03
N LEU A 107 12.06 -4.65 11.80
CA LEU A 107 13.29 -5.23 11.26
C LEU A 107 13.87 -4.38 10.15
N ALA A 108 15.18 -4.51 9.93
CA ALA A 108 15.76 -4.12 8.65
C ALA A 108 15.17 -5.01 7.55
N PRO A 109 14.95 -4.46 6.34
CA PRO A 109 14.37 -5.27 5.26
C PRO A 109 15.31 -6.37 4.82
N THR A 110 14.76 -7.56 4.55
CA THR A 110 15.49 -8.66 3.97
C THR A 110 15.64 -8.47 2.46
N SER A 111 16.61 -9.14 1.84
CA SER A 111 16.75 -9.10 0.38
C SER A 111 15.52 -9.63 -0.32
N GLU A 112 14.89 -10.67 0.23
CA GLU A 112 13.63 -11.21 -0.30
C GLU A 112 12.51 -10.16 -0.30
N TRP A 113 12.33 -9.45 0.81
CA TRP A 113 11.31 -8.41 0.92
C TRP A 113 11.60 -7.25 -0.04
N LEU A 114 12.86 -6.81 -0.11
CA LEU A 114 13.25 -5.76 -1.06
C LEU A 114 12.97 -6.17 -2.49
N GLY A 115 13.24 -7.43 -2.85
CA GLY A 115 12.93 -7.96 -4.18
C GLY A 115 11.43 -7.92 -4.47
N ALA A 116 10.60 -8.26 -3.49
CA ALA A 116 9.14 -8.18 -3.64
C ALA A 116 8.64 -6.75 -3.86
N LEU A 117 9.36 -5.78 -3.34
CA LEU A 117 9.07 -4.36 -3.55
C LEU A 117 9.66 -3.80 -4.85
N GLY A 118 10.46 -4.58 -5.56
CA GLY A 118 11.15 -4.11 -6.77
C GLY A 118 12.36 -3.24 -6.46
N LEU A 119 12.89 -3.31 -5.24
CA LEU A 119 14.06 -2.56 -4.81
C LEU A 119 15.32 -3.41 -4.90
N PRO A 120 16.50 -2.79 -5.12
CA PRO A 120 17.74 -3.55 -5.13
C PRO A 120 18.04 -4.13 -3.74
N PRO A 121 18.74 -5.28 -3.67
CA PRO A 121 19.13 -5.85 -2.38
C PRO A 121 20.15 -4.95 -1.66
N ASN A 122 20.20 -5.10 -0.36
CA ASN A 122 21.19 -4.39 0.46
C ASN A 122 22.61 -4.88 0.20
#